data_7dbf1b486c07ddf59589e0c09a2ad503
#
_entry.id   7dbf1b486c07ddf59589e0c09a2ad503
#
_cell.length_a   1.000
_cell.length_b   1.000
_cell.length_c   1.000
_cell.angle_alpha   90.00
_cell.angle_beta   90.00
_cell.angle_gamma   90.00
#
_symmetry.space_group_name_H-M   'P 1'
#
loop_
_entity.id
_entity.type
_entity.pdbx_description
1 polymer ?
#
loop_
_entity_poly.entity_id
_entity_poly.type
_entity_poly.pdbx_seq_one_letter_code
_entity_poly.pdbx_strand_id
1 'polypeptide(L)'
;MTSELERIKILEGKVTQVVEYISKLLDENTKLKQQIKDLKTDKKDFEDQSKKLEKLDEDLKRLESERKLLKEKIEAIIGQIDQVGI
;
A
#
# COMPACT_ATOMS: atom_id res chain seq x y z
N MET A 1 41.48 44.58 -16.14
CA MET A 1 40.31 44.96 -15.34
C MET A 1 39.05 44.59 -16.08
N THR A 2 38.16 43.88 -15.39
CA THR A 2 36.83 43.58 -15.91
C THR A 2 36.02 44.88 -15.98
N SER A 3 35.43 45.19 -17.14
CA SER A 3 34.53 46.33 -17.31
C SER A 3 33.22 46.07 -16.50
N GLU A 4 32.50 47.14 -16.22
CA GLU A 4 31.17 47.05 -15.59
C GLU A 4 30.19 46.21 -16.43
N LEU A 5 30.29 46.32 -17.75
CA LEU A 5 29.48 45.55 -18.68
C LEU A 5 29.78 44.04 -18.55
N GLU A 6 31.04 43.65 -18.42
CA GLU A 6 31.44 42.25 -18.20
C GLU A 6 30.94 41.73 -16.87
N ARG A 7 30.97 42.53 -15.81
CA ARG A 7 30.42 42.18 -14.48
C ARG A 7 28.92 41.99 -14.55
N ILE A 8 28.21 42.83 -15.31
CA ILE A 8 26.77 42.69 -15.53
C ILE A 8 26.46 41.36 -16.23
N LYS A 9 27.22 41.02 -17.27
CA LYS A 9 27.07 39.77 -18.00
C LYS A 9 27.30 38.55 -17.11
N ILE A 10 28.33 38.60 -16.26
CA ILE A 10 28.61 37.53 -15.30
C ILE A 10 27.45 37.39 -14.31
N LEU A 11 26.92 38.50 -13.82
CA LEU A 11 25.79 38.50 -12.90
C LEU A 11 24.53 37.96 -13.57
N GLU A 12 24.23 38.36 -14.80
CA GLU A 12 23.12 37.83 -15.58
C GLU A 12 23.22 36.30 -15.75
N GLY A 13 24.43 35.79 -16.05
CA GLY A 13 24.69 34.37 -16.16
C GLY A 13 24.43 33.65 -14.84
N LYS A 14 24.85 34.22 -13.73
CA LYS A 14 24.58 33.62 -12.38
C LYS A 14 23.10 33.67 -12.03
N VAL A 15 22.40 34.74 -12.34
CA VAL A 15 20.96 34.85 -12.13
C VAL A 15 20.23 33.81 -12.96
N THR A 16 20.61 33.61 -14.21
CA THR A 16 20.05 32.56 -15.07
C THR A 16 20.23 31.17 -14.45
N GLN A 17 21.42 30.88 -13.95
CA GLN A 17 21.69 29.59 -13.28
C GLN A 17 20.84 29.40 -12.04
N VAL A 18 20.66 30.44 -11.24
CA VAL A 18 19.80 30.40 -10.06
C VAL A 18 18.35 30.14 -10.45
N VAL A 19 17.86 30.82 -11.46
CA VAL A 19 16.49 30.66 -11.98
C VAL A 19 16.27 29.21 -12.49
N GLU A 20 17.22 28.69 -13.25
CA GLU A 20 17.17 27.30 -13.74
C GLU A 20 17.18 26.31 -12.57
N TYR A 21 18.00 26.54 -11.57
CA TYR A 21 18.08 25.72 -10.38
C TYR A 21 16.76 25.73 -9.61
N ILE A 22 16.17 26.90 -9.41
CA ILE A 22 14.86 27.04 -8.77
C ILE A 22 13.78 26.30 -9.56
N SER A 23 13.78 26.45 -10.88
CA SER A 23 12.82 25.74 -11.75
C SER A 23 12.94 24.21 -11.57
N LYS A 24 14.18 23.71 -11.55
CA LYS A 24 14.45 22.29 -11.31
C LYS A 24 13.95 21.83 -9.94
N LEU A 25 14.20 22.62 -8.89
CA LEU A 25 13.72 22.32 -7.54
C LEU A 25 12.19 22.30 -7.46
N LEU A 26 11.53 23.22 -8.15
CA LEU A 26 10.06 23.25 -8.23
C LEU A 26 9.51 22.01 -8.91
N ASP A 27 10.13 21.56 -10.00
CA ASP A 27 9.75 20.34 -10.70
C ASP A 27 9.95 19.12 -9.81
N GLU A 28 11.10 19.03 -9.15
CA GLU A 28 11.39 17.95 -8.20
C GLU A 28 10.38 17.95 -7.05
N ASN A 29 10.04 19.12 -6.52
CA ASN A 29 9.05 19.26 -5.46
C ASN A 29 7.67 18.78 -5.91
N THR A 30 7.25 19.12 -7.12
CA THR A 30 5.98 18.67 -7.71
C THR A 30 5.97 17.15 -7.85
N LYS A 31 7.05 16.56 -8.33
CA LYS A 31 7.20 15.09 -8.44
C LYS A 31 7.14 14.42 -7.08
N LEU A 32 7.84 14.95 -6.09
CA LEU A 32 7.83 14.42 -4.73
C LEU A 32 6.44 14.47 -4.10
N LYS A 33 5.71 15.57 -4.29
CA LYS A 33 4.34 15.70 -3.82
C LYS A 33 3.42 14.65 -4.45
N GLN A 34 3.60 14.38 -5.74
CA GLN A 34 2.83 13.35 -6.43
C GLN A 34 3.18 11.96 -5.92
N GLN A 35 4.46 11.68 -5.70
CA GLN A 35 4.91 10.41 -5.12
C GLN A 35 4.35 10.17 -3.71
N ILE A 36 4.31 11.22 -2.88
CA ILE A 36 3.71 11.15 -1.54
C ILE A 36 2.22 10.80 -1.65
N LYS A 37 1.51 11.44 -2.56
CA LYS A 37 0.09 11.17 -2.81
C LYS A 37 -0.15 9.74 -3.25
N ASP A 38 0.66 9.24 -4.17
CA ASP A 38 0.59 7.87 -4.67
C ASP A 38 0.88 6.86 -3.56
N LEU A 39 1.91 7.12 -2.75
CA LEU A 39 2.25 6.27 -1.60
C LEU A 39 1.13 6.22 -0.55
N LYS A 40 0.46 7.34 -0.30
CA LYS A 40 -0.68 7.38 0.62
C LYS A 40 -1.85 6.55 0.10
N THR A 41 -2.10 6.61 -1.20
CA THR A 41 -3.14 5.81 -1.86
C THR A 41 -2.79 4.32 -1.78
N ASP A 42 -1.55 3.95 -2.12
CA ASP A 42 -1.07 2.57 -2.04
C ASP A 42 -1.13 2.03 -0.62
N LYS A 43 -0.77 2.82 0.36
CA LYS A 43 -0.85 2.46 1.77
C LYS A 43 -2.30 2.15 2.19
N LYS A 44 -3.24 2.99 1.78
CA LYS A 44 -4.65 2.80 2.07
C LYS A 44 -5.18 1.52 1.42
N ASP A 45 -4.85 1.30 0.15
CA ASP A 45 -5.24 0.10 -0.58
C ASP A 45 -4.68 -1.15 0.08
N PHE A 46 -3.43 -1.10 0.52
CA PHE A 46 -2.80 -2.20 1.26
C PHE A 46 -3.49 -2.48 2.59
N GLU A 47 -3.84 -1.45 3.35
CA GLU A 47 -4.58 -1.58 4.60
C GLU A 47 -5.96 -2.22 4.37
N ASP A 48 -6.66 -1.80 3.32
CA ASP A 48 -7.97 -2.37 2.95
C ASP A 48 -7.85 -3.84 2.55
N GLN A 49 -6.83 -4.19 1.77
CA GLN A 49 -6.55 -5.58 1.40
C GLN A 49 -6.20 -6.44 2.61
N SER A 50 -5.40 -5.91 3.53
CA SER A 50 -5.03 -6.59 4.77
C SER A 50 -6.26 -6.91 5.64
N LYS A 51 -7.19 -5.97 5.74
CA LYS A 51 -8.47 -6.18 6.46
C LYS A 51 -9.32 -7.26 5.80
N LYS A 52 -9.39 -7.28 4.48
CA LYS A 52 -10.11 -8.32 3.73
C LYS A 52 -9.50 -9.69 3.95
N LEU A 53 -8.16 -9.78 3.95
CA LEU A 53 -7.45 -11.02 4.22
C LEU A 53 -7.70 -11.54 5.63
N GLU A 54 -7.69 -10.67 6.64
CA GLU A 54 -8.01 -11.04 8.02
C GLU A 54 -9.43 -11.60 8.12
N LYS A 55 -10.38 -10.95 7.48
CA LYS A 55 -11.78 -11.41 7.46
C LYS A 55 -11.92 -12.77 6.79
N LEU A 56 -11.26 -12.98 5.66
CA LEU A 56 -11.24 -14.27 4.97
C LEU A 56 -10.61 -15.36 5.83
N ASP A 57 -9.54 -15.06 6.54
CA ASP A 57 -8.90 -16.00 7.44
C ASP A 57 -9.83 -16.40 8.60
N GLU A 58 -10.52 -15.43 9.19
CA GLU A 58 -11.53 -15.69 10.22
C GLU A 58 -12.68 -16.53 9.69
N ASP A 59 -13.18 -16.24 8.49
CA ASP A 59 -14.24 -17.02 7.85
C ASP A 59 -13.80 -18.44 7.57
N LEU A 60 -12.56 -18.63 7.10
CA LEU A 60 -11.97 -19.97 6.90
C LEU A 60 -11.91 -20.77 8.18
N LYS A 61 -11.41 -20.17 9.24
CA LYS A 61 -11.32 -20.83 10.58
C LYS A 61 -12.69 -21.23 11.10
N ARG A 62 -13.68 -20.37 10.92
CA ARG A 62 -15.06 -20.66 11.30
C ARG A 62 -15.61 -21.84 10.51
N LEU A 63 -15.43 -21.85 9.18
CA LEU A 63 -15.87 -22.94 8.32
C LEU A 63 -15.19 -24.25 8.64
N GLU A 64 -13.89 -24.24 8.95
CA GLU A 64 -13.17 -25.43 9.39
C GLU A 64 -13.73 -26.00 10.70
N SER A 65 -14.03 -25.11 11.66
CA SER A 65 -14.66 -25.49 12.93
C SER A 65 -16.06 -26.07 12.71
N GLU A 66 -16.88 -25.49 11.89
CA GLU A 66 -18.21 -25.97 11.54
C GLU A 66 -18.15 -27.33 10.85
N ARG A 67 -17.21 -27.51 9.94
CA ARG A 67 -16.96 -28.77 9.24
C ARG A 67 -16.58 -29.87 10.22
N LYS A 68 -15.71 -29.58 11.17
CA LYS A 68 -15.28 -30.52 12.22
C LYS A 68 -16.46 -30.93 13.09
N LEU A 69 -17.29 -29.99 13.52
CA LEU A 69 -18.48 -30.27 14.30
C LEU A 69 -19.50 -31.14 13.55
N LEU A 70 -19.71 -30.84 12.26
CA LEU A 70 -20.57 -31.66 11.40
C LEU A 70 -20.06 -33.09 11.29
N LYS A 71 -18.76 -33.25 11.05
CA LYS A 71 -18.11 -34.55 10.97
C LYS A 71 -18.29 -35.35 12.27
N GLU A 72 -18.08 -34.74 13.41
CA GLU A 72 -18.26 -35.37 14.73
C GLU A 72 -19.71 -35.79 14.96
N LYS A 73 -20.67 -34.94 14.56
CA LYS A 73 -22.10 -35.30 14.66
C LYS A 73 -22.48 -36.48 13.78
N ILE A 74 -21.98 -36.49 12.54
CA ILE A 74 -22.23 -37.61 11.61
C ILE A 74 -21.63 -38.88 12.14
N GLU A 75 -20.41 -38.86 12.65
CA GLU A 75 -19.75 -40.02 13.25
C GLU A 75 -20.50 -40.54 14.48
N ALA A 76 -21.01 -39.63 15.31
CA ALA A 76 -21.83 -39.99 16.47
C ALA A 76 -23.14 -40.68 16.08
N ILE A 77 -23.81 -40.17 15.05
CA ILE A 77 -25.06 -40.78 14.53
C ILE A 77 -24.77 -42.15 13.94
N ILE A 78 -23.73 -42.30 13.16
CA ILE A 78 -23.32 -43.59 12.60
C ILE A 78 -23.01 -44.59 13.72
N GLY A 79 -22.30 -44.17 14.77
CA GLY A 79 -22.00 -44.99 15.94
C GLY A 79 -23.26 -45.45 16.68
N GLN A 80 -24.25 -44.57 16.82
CA GLN A 80 -25.54 -44.94 17.42
C GLN A 80 -26.30 -45.94 16.57
N ILE A 81 -26.31 -45.79 15.27
CA ILE A 81 -26.94 -46.73 14.34
C ILE A 81 -26.25 -48.08 14.43
N ASP A 82 -24.94 -48.14 14.47
CA ASP A 82 -24.16 -49.37 14.62
C ASP A 82 -24.47 -50.08 15.94
N GLN A 83 -24.66 -49.35 17.04
CA GLN A 83 -25.05 -49.90 18.32
C GLN A 83 -26.45 -50.58 18.30
N VAL A 84 -27.33 -50.06 17.48
CA VAL A 84 -28.67 -50.66 17.29
C VAL A 84 -28.60 -51.91 16.43
N GLY A 85 -27.51 -52.16 15.73
CA GLY A 85 -27.30 -53.32 14.90
C GLY A 85 -27.92 -53.26 13.51
N ILE A 86 -28.18 -52.06 13.06
CA ILE A 86 -28.68 -51.79 11.71
C ILE A 86 -27.50 -51.29 10.78
#